data_ec121b25d542c645da1139bdbf0f893e
#
_entry.id   ec121b25d542c645da1139bdbf0f893e
#
_cell.length_a   1.000
_cell.length_b   1.000
_cell.length_c   1.000
_cell.angle_alpha   90.00
_cell.angle_beta   90.00
_cell.angle_gamma   90.00
#
_symmetry.space_group_name_H-M   'P 1'
#
loop_
_entity.id
_entity.type
_entity.pdbx_description
1 polymer ?
#
loop_
_entity_poly.entity_id
_entity_poly.type
_entity_poly.pdbx_seq_one_letter_code
_entity_poly.pdbx_strand_id
1 'polypeptide(L)'
;MMNLKKVILPALCAALFACGTAGAQTALRWDVRPGYGVTELKWLSDYNPHLKNTEYDAPVYVMKGSEPGARLAVWGGTHAREIAGPIALTVLLENARVKQGTLFVIPCLNSAGTAVPDELGQVAHEQKITGRHGTRVFYYGDRRIPLKKGEKDPEHFVHPLGYTHKDGAEWRNINRNYPGIADGTPAQMVCYGVMELLRREKIATCLDVHEARAPEEVFDPRDGKKHSGGTMSYSLVTDPEDIDKCLEMIMDLEERGVRLKAEVSAEGFRGISHYEIAKGTKCLPFLSETPSTAMNEHAVGISPLRDKKHPIEERVGIDMEIFSMWFSKCKDFVGAPFVIEGLPTMQQIVKDGVGAWLN
;
A
#
# COMPACT_ATOMS: atom_id res chain seq x y z
N MET A 1 -13.25 54.04 -20.45
CA MET A 1 -12.64 53.63 -19.18
C MET A 1 -12.94 52.16 -18.97
N MET A 2 -12.03 51.28 -19.35
CA MET A 2 -12.18 49.82 -19.22
C MET A 2 -11.39 49.37 -18.01
N ASN A 3 -12.07 48.81 -16.99
CA ASN A 3 -11.44 48.28 -15.80
C ASN A 3 -10.88 46.87 -16.09
N LEU A 4 -9.56 46.75 -16.20
CA LEU A 4 -8.83 45.49 -16.25
C LEU A 4 -8.71 44.96 -14.81
N LYS A 5 -9.55 44.00 -14.41
CA LYS A 5 -9.30 43.19 -13.22
C LYS A 5 -8.19 42.19 -13.55
N LYS A 6 -7.03 42.40 -12.96
CA LYS A 6 -5.90 41.47 -12.98
C LYS A 6 -6.28 40.18 -12.27
N VAL A 7 -6.36 39.07 -13.00
CA VAL A 7 -6.40 37.73 -12.44
C VAL A 7 -4.98 37.42 -11.96
N ILE A 8 -4.78 37.38 -10.65
CA ILE A 8 -3.55 36.88 -10.04
C ILE A 8 -3.71 35.39 -9.93
N LEU A 9 -3.01 34.66 -10.79
CA LEU A 9 -2.82 33.22 -10.69
C LEU A 9 -1.85 32.95 -9.51
N PRO A 10 -2.16 32.07 -8.56
CA PRO A 10 -1.19 31.73 -7.53
C PRO A 10 -0.17 30.72 -8.05
N ALA A 11 0.94 31.21 -8.54
CA ALA A 11 2.16 30.45 -8.78
C ALA A 11 2.88 30.23 -7.43
N LEU A 12 2.35 29.38 -6.56
CA LEU A 12 2.96 29.13 -5.22
C LEU A 12 3.01 27.66 -4.82
N CYS A 13 2.94 26.69 -5.75
CA CYS A 13 3.10 25.28 -5.42
C CYS A 13 4.41 24.61 -5.89
N ALA A 14 5.29 25.35 -6.57
CA ALA A 14 6.54 24.77 -7.09
C ALA A 14 7.78 24.94 -6.17
N ALA A 15 7.67 25.60 -5.02
CA ALA A 15 8.83 26.00 -4.22
C ALA A 15 9.05 25.20 -2.91
N LEU A 16 8.22 24.20 -2.59
CA LEU A 16 8.35 23.43 -1.33
C LEU A 16 9.19 22.15 -1.44
N PHE A 17 9.70 21.80 -2.61
CA PHE A 17 10.43 20.53 -2.82
C PHE A 17 11.94 20.69 -3.08
N ALA A 18 12.52 21.85 -2.95
CA ALA A 18 13.93 22.08 -3.24
C ALA A 18 14.72 22.47 -1.99
N CYS A 19 14.73 21.62 -0.96
CA CYS A 19 15.78 21.68 0.08
C CYS A 19 15.92 20.31 0.75
N GLY A 20 16.52 19.36 0.04
CA GLY A 20 16.93 18.06 0.56
C GLY A 20 18.37 17.81 0.16
N THR A 21 19.23 17.70 1.13
CA THR A 21 20.65 17.37 1.00
C THR A 21 20.90 16.08 0.19
N ALA A 22 21.97 16.07 -0.58
CA ALA A 22 22.37 15.06 -1.55
C ALA A 22 22.68 13.64 -0.98
N GLY A 23 21.78 13.06 -0.18
CA GLY A 23 21.91 11.71 0.37
C GLY A 23 20.66 10.86 0.34
N ALA A 24 19.48 11.46 0.02
CA ALA A 24 18.17 10.79 0.12
C ALA A 24 17.58 10.37 -1.24
N GLN A 25 18.34 10.36 -2.31
CA GLN A 25 17.82 10.24 -3.67
C GLN A 25 17.43 8.81 -4.11
N THR A 26 17.72 7.79 -3.31
CA THR A 26 17.36 6.40 -3.61
C THR A 26 15.96 6.00 -3.16
N ALA A 27 15.38 6.70 -2.19
CA ALA A 27 14.08 6.34 -1.60
C ALA A 27 12.84 6.80 -2.40
N LEU A 28 12.97 7.70 -3.36
CA LEU A 28 11.85 8.23 -4.17
C LEU A 28 11.76 7.56 -5.55
N ARG A 29 11.77 6.24 -5.61
CA ARG A 29 11.58 5.52 -6.88
C ARG A 29 10.12 5.39 -7.28
N TRP A 30 9.20 5.45 -6.33
CA TRP A 30 7.77 5.43 -6.64
C TRP A 30 7.32 6.82 -7.08
N ASP A 31 6.90 6.95 -8.35
CA ASP A 31 6.53 8.24 -8.95
C ASP A 31 5.16 8.71 -8.44
N VAL A 32 5.16 9.57 -7.43
CA VAL A 32 3.97 10.28 -6.91
C VAL A 32 4.09 11.76 -7.26
N ARG A 33 3.03 12.31 -7.83
CA ARG A 33 2.90 13.76 -8.13
C ARG A 33 1.71 14.32 -7.36
N PRO A 34 1.92 14.71 -6.09
CA PRO A 34 0.84 15.03 -5.17
C PRO A 34 -0.09 16.13 -5.69
N GLY A 35 -1.40 15.91 -5.52
CA GLY A 35 -2.41 16.94 -5.74
C GLY A 35 -2.55 17.90 -4.55
N TYR A 36 -3.50 18.80 -4.65
CA TYR A 36 -3.78 19.83 -3.62
C TYR A 36 -4.23 19.28 -2.26
N GLY A 37 -4.59 18.01 -2.18
CA GLY A 37 -5.01 17.36 -0.94
C GLY A 37 -3.87 17.02 0.01
N VAL A 38 -2.63 16.91 -0.50
CA VAL A 38 -1.45 16.64 0.33
C VAL A 38 -1.01 17.92 1.02
N THR A 39 -1.00 17.92 2.34
CA THR A 39 -0.72 19.10 3.18
C THR A 39 0.67 19.09 3.80
N GLU A 40 1.28 17.92 3.95
CA GLU A 40 2.61 17.73 4.55
C GLU A 40 3.26 16.47 4.00
N LEU A 41 4.59 16.46 3.92
CA LEU A 41 5.40 15.27 3.66
C LEU A 41 6.28 15.00 4.88
N LYS A 42 6.10 13.81 5.44
CA LYS A 42 6.93 13.23 6.50
C LYS A 42 7.69 12.02 5.95
N TRP A 43 8.54 11.44 6.77
CA TRP A 43 9.26 10.22 6.48
C TRP A 43 9.02 9.20 7.57
N LEU A 44 9.13 7.92 7.24
CA LEU A 44 9.04 6.87 8.24
C LEU A 44 10.15 6.98 9.30
N SER A 45 11.29 7.57 8.92
CA SER A 45 12.38 7.95 9.84
C SER A 45 12.00 9.00 10.89
N ASP A 46 10.93 9.77 10.71
CA ASP A 46 10.41 10.64 11.77
C ASP A 46 9.83 9.83 12.95
N TYR A 47 9.48 8.58 12.70
CA TYR A 47 8.95 7.62 13.67
C TYR A 47 9.97 6.59 14.11
N ASN A 48 10.93 6.21 13.26
CA ASN A 48 12.10 5.42 13.61
C ASN A 48 13.39 6.06 13.05
N PRO A 49 14.15 6.80 13.87
CA PRO A 49 15.37 7.50 13.42
C PRO A 49 16.45 6.60 12.78
N HIS A 50 16.44 5.28 13.06
CA HIS A 50 17.35 4.33 12.46
C HIS A 50 17.14 4.11 10.95
N LEU A 51 15.96 4.51 10.42
CA LEU A 51 15.68 4.49 8.98
C LEU A 51 16.30 5.68 8.24
N LYS A 52 16.66 6.76 8.94
CA LYS A 52 17.10 8.01 8.33
C LYS A 52 18.33 7.82 7.44
N ASN A 53 18.25 8.30 6.21
CA ASN A 53 19.28 8.20 5.18
C ASN A 53 19.58 6.74 4.74
N THR A 54 18.63 5.82 4.92
CA THR A 54 18.72 4.47 4.38
C THR A 54 17.79 4.31 3.17
N GLU A 55 18.03 3.27 2.36
CA GLU A 55 17.14 2.86 1.28
C GLU A 55 15.79 2.32 1.77
N TYR A 56 15.65 2.07 3.06
CA TYR A 56 14.44 1.53 3.71
C TYR A 56 13.47 2.61 4.18
N ASP A 57 13.90 3.88 4.16
CA ASP A 57 13.06 5.00 4.57
C ASP A 57 11.97 5.25 3.50
N ALA A 58 10.73 5.41 3.94
CA ALA A 58 9.58 5.60 3.06
C ALA A 58 8.93 6.96 3.29
N PRO A 59 8.47 7.66 2.23
CA PRO A 59 7.73 8.89 2.37
C PRO A 59 6.34 8.65 2.94
N VAL A 60 5.92 9.49 3.88
CA VAL A 60 4.60 9.50 4.51
C VAL A 60 3.89 10.79 4.12
N TYR A 61 2.97 10.70 3.18
CA TYR A 61 2.16 11.83 2.74
C TYR A 61 1.01 12.05 3.73
N VAL A 62 0.83 13.30 4.17
CA VAL A 62 -0.23 13.66 5.11
C VAL A 62 -1.28 14.50 4.38
N MET A 63 -2.53 14.09 4.50
CA MET A 63 -3.69 14.80 3.98
C MET A 63 -4.56 15.21 5.19
N LYS A 64 -4.56 16.50 5.52
CA LYS A 64 -5.28 17.02 6.70
C LYS A 64 -6.45 17.88 6.26
N GLY A 65 -7.64 17.54 6.74
CA GLY A 65 -8.84 18.33 6.59
C GLY A 65 -8.87 19.57 7.47
N SER A 66 -9.76 20.50 7.14
CA SER A 66 -10.00 21.72 7.94
C SER A 66 -10.74 21.45 9.24
N GLU A 67 -11.48 20.33 9.30
CA GLU A 67 -12.30 19.95 10.46
C GLU A 67 -11.66 18.77 11.21
N PRO A 68 -11.76 18.75 12.56
CA PRO A 68 -11.30 17.61 13.34
C PRO A 68 -12.14 16.37 13.04
N GLY A 69 -11.50 15.19 13.03
CA GLY A 69 -12.16 13.92 12.76
C GLY A 69 -11.20 12.75 12.99
N ALA A 70 -11.52 11.58 12.45
CA ALA A 70 -10.70 10.39 12.60
C ALA A 70 -9.31 10.57 11.97
N ARG A 71 -8.32 9.91 12.56
CA ARG A 71 -6.95 9.85 12.05
C ARG A 71 -6.70 8.44 11.53
N LEU A 72 -6.37 8.34 10.27
CA LEU A 72 -6.23 7.09 9.54
C LEU A 72 -4.83 6.94 8.96
N ALA A 73 -4.41 5.70 8.77
CA ALA A 73 -3.20 5.40 8.01
C ALA A 73 -3.48 4.30 6.97
N VAL A 74 -2.92 4.47 5.78
CA VAL A 74 -2.99 3.47 4.72
C VAL A 74 -1.64 3.34 4.03
N TRP A 75 -1.24 2.13 3.74
CA TRP A 75 -0.02 1.87 2.99
C TRP A 75 -0.19 0.71 2.01
N GLY A 76 0.62 0.74 0.96
CA GLY A 76 0.74 -0.33 -0.02
C GLY A 76 2.20 -0.68 -0.24
N GLY A 77 2.45 -1.67 -1.10
CA GLY A 77 3.80 -2.06 -1.46
C GLY A 77 4.63 -2.58 -0.29
N THR A 78 4.00 -3.14 0.74
CA THR A 78 4.65 -3.98 1.75
C THR A 78 5.46 -5.08 1.07
N HIS A 79 4.92 -5.63 -0.02
CA HIS A 79 5.64 -6.39 -1.02
C HIS A 79 5.72 -5.56 -2.30
N ALA A 80 6.91 -5.20 -2.74
CA ALA A 80 7.10 -4.29 -3.88
C ALA A 80 6.65 -4.85 -5.24
N ARG A 81 6.29 -6.12 -5.34
CA ARG A 81 5.68 -6.75 -6.51
C ARG A 81 4.14 -6.62 -6.55
N GLU A 82 3.52 -6.12 -5.51
CA GLU A 82 2.08 -5.90 -5.39
C GLU A 82 1.76 -4.46 -5.76
N ILE A 83 1.59 -4.17 -7.07
CA ILE A 83 1.61 -2.79 -7.56
C ILE A 83 0.24 -2.11 -7.65
N ALA A 84 -0.88 -2.85 -7.59
CA ALA A 84 -2.21 -2.24 -7.69
C ALA A 84 -2.49 -1.30 -6.52
N GLY A 85 -2.25 -1.74 -5.28
CA GLY A 85 -2.39 -0.90 -4.08
C GLY A 85 -1.53 0.37 -4.12
N PRO A 86 -0.21 0.30 -4.37
CA PRO A 86 0.62 1.48 -4.58
C PRO A 86 0.12 2.44 -5.67
N ILE A 87 -0.40 1.91 -6.79
CA ILE A 87 -0.99 2.73 -7.87
C ILE A 87 -2.30 3.37 -7.37
N ALA A 88 -3.16 2.63 -6.68
CA ALA A 88 -4.39 3.14 -6.08
C ALA A 88 -4.09 4.29 -5.11
N LEU A 89 -3.11 4.11 -4.23
CA LEU A 89 -2.68 5.17 -3.30
C LEU A 89 -2.08 6.38 -4.03
N THR A 90 -1.41 6.18 -5.16
CA THR A 90 -0.94 7.28 -6.01
C THR A 90 -2.12 8.05 -6.60
N VAL A 91 -3.12 7.35 -7.15
CA VAL A 91 -4.36 7.97 -7.64
C VAL A 91 -5.05 8.77 -6.51
N LEU A 92 -5.15 8.22 -5.30
CA LEU A 92 -5.71 8.91 -4.15
C LEU A 92 -4.94 10.21 -3.85
N LEU A 93 -3.61 10.14 -3.74
CA LEU A 93 -2.75 11.28 -3.42
C LEU A 93 -2.79 12.39 -4.48
N GLU A 94 -3.01 12.05 -5.74
CA GLU A 94 -3.02 12.97 -6.85
C GLU A 94 -4.37 13.65 -7.09
N ASN A 95 -5.48 13.05 -6.60
CA ASN A 95 -6.84 13.54 -6.91
C ASN A 95 -7.67 13.91 -5.68
N ALA A 96 -7.48 13.22 -4.56
CA ALA A 96 -8.37 13.37 -3.41
C ALA A 96 -7.98 14.52 -2.48
N ARG A 97 -8.96 14.97 -1.69
CA ARG A 97 -8.78 15.98 -0.64
C ARG A 97 -9.59 15.60 0.60
N VAL A 98 -8.92 15.52 1.73
CA VAL A 98 -9.58 15.34 3.04
C VAL A 98 -10.25 16.64 3.45
N LYS A 99 -11.51 16.58 3.85
CA LYS A 99 -12.30 17.69 4.39
C LYS A 99 -12.33 17.64 5.90
N GLN A 100 -12.49 16.42 6.46
CA GLN A 100 -12.57 16.21 7.90
C GLN A 100 -11.70 15.02 8.30
N GLY A 101 -10.88 15.18 9.34
CA GLY A 101 -9.93 14.19 9.82
C GLY A 101 -8.53 14.33 9.23
N THR A 102 -7.72 13.29 9.33
CA THR A 102 -6.35 13.26 8.81
C THR A 102 -6.04 11.87 8.26
N LEU A 103 -5.47 11.78 7.06
CA LEU A 103 -5.01 10.55 6.44
C LEU A 103 -3.50 10.58 6.25
N PHE A 104 -2.81 9.53 6.71
CA PHE A 104 -1.40 9.26 6.47
C PHE A 104 -1.29 8.18 5.40
N VAL A 105 -0.56 8.45 4.33
CA VAL A 105 -0.46 7.56 3.16
C VAL A 105 1.00 7.23 2.88
N ILE A 106 1.33 5.94 2.81
CA ILE A 106 2.63 5.44 2.36
C ILE A 106 2.39 4.64 1.08
N PRO A 107 2.62 5.20 -0.12
CA PRO A 107 2.29 4.51 -1.37
C PRO A 107 3.06 3.22 -1.58
N CYS A 108 4.33 3.17 -1.14
CA CYS A 108 5.15 1.99 -1.22
C CYS A 108 6.04 1.86 0.02
N LEU A 109 5.68 0.94 0.90
CA LEU A 109 6.37 0.75 2.19
C LEU A 109 7.75 0.10 2.00
N ASN A 110 7.88 -0.88 1.09
CA ASN A 110 9.15 -1.53 0.74
C ASN A 110 9.88 -0.75 -0.35
N SER A 111 10.33 0.45 -0.04
CA SER A 111 11.05 1.31 -0.98
C SER A 111 12.34 0.67 -1.52
N ALA A 112 13.05 -0.11 -0.71
CA ALA A 112 14.23 -0.85 -1.15
C ALA A 112 13.88 -1.98 -2.14
N GLY A 113 12.77 -2.67 -1.93
CA GLY A 113 12.29 -3.72 -2.84
C GLY A 113 11.97 -3.19 -4.23
N THR A 114 11.46 -1.95 -4.35
CA THR A 114 11.23 -1.32 -5.66
C THR A 114 12.51 -0.95 -6.40
N ALA A 115 13.64 -0.99 -5.74
CA ALA A 115 14.93 -0.64 -6.34
C ALA A 115 15.54 -1.78 -7.17
N VAL A 116 15.06 -3.00 -7.02
CA VAL A 116 15.57 -4.20 -7.68
C VAL A 116 14.45 -4.96 -8.38
N PRO A 117 14.74 -5.68 -9.46
CA PRO A 117 13.77 -6.57 -10.09
C PRO A 117 13.26 -7.64 -9.11
N ASP A 118 12.03 -8.11 -9.34
CA ASP A 118 11.48 -9.24 -8.60
C ASP A 118 12.37 -10.49 -8.71
N GLU A 119 12.54 -11.20 -7.59
CA GLU A 119 13.42 -12.39 -7.50
C GLU A 119 13.04 -13.51 -8.47
N LEU A 120 11.76 -13.59 -8.87
CA LEU A 120 11.30 -14.59 -9.84
C LEU A 120 11.72 -14.25 -11.28
N GLY A 121 12.07 -12.98 -11.57
CA GLY A 121 12.56 -12.53 -12.87
C GLY A 121 11.58 -12.68 -14.04
N GLN A 122 10.29 -12.89 -13.74
CA GLN A 122 9.27 -13.18 -14.75
C GLN A 122 8.57 -11.95 -15.30
N VAL A 123 8.62 -10.86 -14.55
CA VAL A 123 7.93 -9.60 -14.84
C VAL A 123 8.98 -8.51 -15.06
N ALA A 124 8.76 -7.66 -16.08
CA ALA A 124 9.63 -6.51 -16.28
C ALA A 124 9.62 -5.59 -15.08
N HIS A 125 10.79 -5.15 -14.64
CA HIS A 125 10.93 -4.26 -13.49
C HIS A 125 10.20 -2.92 -13.69
N GLU A 126 10.37 -2.28 -14.85
CA GLU A 126 9.68 -1.06 -15.20
C GLU A 126 8.29 -1.35 -15.78
N GLN A 127 7.27 -0.78 -15.14
CA GLN A 127 5.88 -0.81 -15.56
C GLN A 127 5.45 0.59 -15.97
N LYS A 128 4.99 0.77 -17.21
CA LYS A 128 4.70 2.09 -17.79
C LYS A 128 3.21 2.29 -18.01
N ILE A 129 2.69 3.40 -17.48
CA ILE A 129 1.31 3.86 -17.67
C ILE A 129 1.37 5.26 -18.31
N THR A 130 0.56 5.49 -19.34
CA THR A 130 0.39 6.84 -19.89
C THR A 130 -0.57 7.62 -19.01
N GLY A 131 -0.06 8.60 -18.27
CA GLY A 131 -0.83 9.51 -17.46
C GLY A 131 -1.23 10.79 -18.19
N ARG A 132 -1.88 11.72 -17.48
CA ARG A 132 -2.35 13.02 -18.03
C ARG A 132 -1.24 13.87 -18.62
N HIS A 133 -0.05 13.81 -18.05
CA HIS A 133 1.09 14.66 -18.41
C HIS A 133 2.30 13.87 -18.91
N GLY A 134 2.07 12.69 -19.47
CA GLY A 134 3.11 11.84 -20.05
C GLY A 134 3.24 10.48 -19.40
N THR A 135 4.28 9.76 -19.78
CA THR A 135 4.52 8.40 -19.26
C THR A 135 4.95 8.43 -17.79
N ARG A 136 4.29 7.61 -16.99
CA ARG A 136 4.62 7.33 -15.59
C ARG A 136 5.31 5.98 -15.53
N VAL A 137 6.34 5.88 -14.68
CA VAL A 137 7.07 4.63 -14.47
C VAL A 137 6.89 4.17 -13.04
N PHE A 138 6.36 2.98 -12.90
CA PHE A 138 6.22 2.28 -11.64
C PHE A 138 7.11 1.04 -11.64
N TYR A 139 7.54 0.58 -10.49
CA TYR A 139 8.50 -0.51 -10.41
C TYR A 139 7.86 -1.75 -9.80
N TYR A 140 7.89 -2.86 -10.55
CA TYR A 140 7.57 -4.18 -10.05
C TYR A 140 8.82 -4.76 -9.44
N GLY A 141 8.90 -4.77 -8.12
CA GLY A 141 10.12 -5.08 -7.40
C GLY A 141 10.08 -6.40 -6.65
N ASP A 142 11.08 -6.60 -5.81
CA ASP A 142 11.19 -7.81 -4.98
C ASP A 142 10.11 -7.81 -3.87
N ARG A 143 9.56 -8.99 -3.60
CA ARG A 143 8.64 -9.20 -2.48
C ARG A 143 9.28 -8.82 -1.15
N ARG A 144 10.55 -9.15 -0.96
CA ARG A 144 11.30 -8.96 0.26
C ARG A 144 12.23 -7.75 0.17
N ILE A 145 12.73 -7.30 1.29
CA ILE A 145 13.86 -6.37 1.30
C ILE A 145 15.08 -7.07 0.68
N PRO A 146 15.77 -6.47 -0.30
CA PRO A 146 16.90 -7.08 -0.98
C PRO A 146 18.06 -7.40 -0.03
N LEU A 147 18.73 -8.50 -0.29
CA LEU A 147 19.99 -8.83 0.40
C LEU A 147 21.08 -7.83 0.04
N LYS A 148 21.87 -7.42 1.02
CA LYS A 148 23.13 -6.72 0.76
C LYS A 148 24.16 -7.68 0.20
N LYS A 149 25.16 -7.11 -0.49
CA LYS A 149 26.24 -7.92 -1.07
C LYS A 149 26.93 -8.77 0.00
N GLY A 150 26.88 -10.08 -0.18
CA GLY A 150 27.48 -11.06 0.72
C GLY A 150 26.57 -11.58 1.84
N GLU A 151 25.38 -11.01 2.01
CA GLU A 151 24.36 -11.57 2.90
C GLU A 151 23.75 -12.83 2.29
N LYS A 152 23.25 -13.71 3.15
CA LYS A 152 22.53 -14.92 2.78
C LYS A 152 21.34 -15.11 3.71
N ASP A 153 20.27 -15.66 3.17
CA ASP A 153 19.15 -16.07 3.98
C ASP A 153 19.55 -17.23 4.91
N PRO A 154 19.11 -17.23 6.18
CA PRO A 154 19.28 -18.37 7.07
C PRO A 154 18.42 -19.54 6.59
N GLU A 155 18.66 -20.73 7.12
CA GLU A 155 17.82 -21.90 6.82
C GLU A 155 16.38 -21.71 7.32
N HIS A 156 16.23 -21.12 8.50
CA HIS A 156 14.94 -20.81 9.13
C HIS A 156 14.96 -19.40 9.70
N PHE A 157 13.81 -18.73 9.69
CA PHE A 157 13.66 -17.46 10.37
C PHE A 157 12.93 -17.66 11.71
N VAL A 158 13.63 -17.32 12.80
CA VAL A 158 13.03 -17.29 14.14
C VAL A 158 12.62 -15.86 14.45
N HIS A 159 11.30 -15.64 14.52
CA HIS A 159 10.77 -14.35 14.89
C HIS A 159 11.07 -14.02 16.36
N PRO A 160 11.38 -12.76 16.73
CA PRO A 160 11.68 -12.37 18.12
C PRO A 160 10.62 -12.76 19.15
N LEU A 161 9.37 -12.92 18.73
CA LEU A 161 8.26 -13.40 19.59
C LEU A 161 8.16 -14.93 19.65
N GLY A 162 9.18 -15.66 19.22
CA GLY A 162 9.28 -17.12 19.37
C GLY A 162 8.61 -17.95 18.26
N TYR A 163 8.13 -17.31 17.21
CA TYR A 163 7.57 -18.01 16.06
C TYR A 163 8.66 -18.34 15.03
N THR A 164 8.59 -19.53 14.41
CA THR A 164 9.59 -19.99 13.43
C THR A 164 8.97 -20.19 12.05
N HIS A 165 9.50 -19.50 11.06
CA HIS A 165 9.23 -19.74 9.65
C HIS A 165 10.22 -20.75 9.07
N LYS A 166 9.72 -21.73 8.30
CA LYS A 166 10.54 -22.73 7.62
C LYS A 166 11.36 -22.13 6.49
N ASP A 167 10.80 -21.12 5.80
CA ASP A 167 11.56 -20.34 4.82
C ASP A 167 12.36 -19.25 5.55
N GLY A 168 13.67 -19.41 5.53
CA GLY A 168 14.56 -18.46 6.18
C GLY A 168 14.51 -17.07 5.56
N ALA A 169 14.17 -16.94 4.26
CA ALA A 169 14.09 -15.64 3.58
C ALA A 169 12.99 -14.73 4.14
N GLU A 170 12.05 -15.25 4.93
CA GLU A 170 11.00 -14.47 5.59
C GLU A 170 11.55 -13.47 6.64
N TRP A 171 12.83 -13.55 7.03
CA TRP A 171 13.46 -12.52 7.87
C TRP A 171 13.53 -11.15 7.18
N ARG A 172 13.47 -11.12 5.85
CA ARG A 172 13.45 -9.90 5.01
C ARG A 172 12.04 -9.46 4.60
N ASN A 173 11.03 -10.24 4.93
CA ASN A 173 9.64 -9.94 4.61
C ASN A 173 9.04 -9.00 5.68
N ILE A 174 8.71 -7.77 5.28
CA ILE A 174 8.11 -6.78 6.19
C ILE A 174 6.87 -7.37 6.87
N ASN A 175 5.97 -8.03 6.12
CA ASN A 175 4.74 -8.63 6.68
C ASN A 175 5.00 -9.97 7.41
N ARG A 176 6.18 -10.15 7.98
CA ARG A 176 6.58 -11.24 8.90
C ARG A 176 7.41 -10.72 10.07
N ASN A 177 7.59 -9.40 10.17
CA ASN A 177 8.49 -8.79 11.13
C ASN A 177 7.83 -7.79 12.09
N TYR A 178 6.49 -7.63 12.03
CA TYR A 178 5.76 -6.86 13.02
C TYR A 178 5.82 -7.52 14.41
N PRO A 179 5.84 -6.76 15.52
CA PRO A 179 5.74 -5.30 15.63
C PRO A 179 7.05 -4.56 15.33
N GLY A 180 8.13 -5.24 14.97
CA GLY A 180 9.43 -4.66 14.67
C GLY A 180 10.31 -4.40 15.88
N ILE A 181 11.56 -4.00 15.59
CA ILE A 181 12.60 -3.60 16.56
C ILE A 181 13.26 -2.35 16.01
N ALA A 182 13.45 -1.32 16.84
CA ALA A 182 13.89 0.00 16.40
C ALA A 182 15.25 -0.01 15.67
N ASP A 183 16.22 -0.79 16.17
CA ASP A 183 17.57 -0.97 15.65
C ASP A 183 17.83 -2.40 15.15
N GLY A 184 16.76 -3.10 14.77
CA GLY A 184 16.82 -4.48 14.32
C GLY A 184 17.23 -4.62 12.85
N THR A 185 16.80 -5.71 12.21
CA THR A 185 16.95 -5.89 10.76
C THR A 185 16.19 -4.82 9.99
N PRO A 186 16.52 -4.56 8.70
CA PRO A 186 15.76 -3.58 7.90
C PRO A 186 14.25 -3.78 7.92
N ALA A 187 13.76 -5.03 7.82
CA ALA A 187 12.33 -5.31 7.90
C ALA A 187 11.76 -4.97 9.28
N GLN A 188 12.47 -5.30 10.36
CA GLN A 188 12.08 -4.95 11.73
C GLN A 188 12.06 -3.44 11.96
N MET A 189 13.05 -2.70 11.42
CA MET A 189 13.10 -1.24 11.53
C MET A 189 11.90 -0.56 10.86
N VAL A 190 11.52 -1.05 9.67
CA VAL A 190 10.34 -0.55 8.95
C VAL A 190 9.06 -0.83 9.72
N CYS A 191 8.86 -2.07 10.20
CA CYS A 191 7.69 -2.43 11.02
C CYS A 191 7.60 -1.58 12.29
N TYR A 192 8.72 -1.38 12.99
CA TYR A 192 8.75 -0.51 14.17
C TYR A 192 8.35 0.93 13.82
N GLY A 193 8.84 1.46 12.70
CA GLY A 193 8.45 2.79 12.21
C GLY A 193 6.94 2.91 11.97
N VAL A 194 6.32 1.91 11.36
CA VAL A 194 4.85 1.86 11.17
C VAL A 194 4.14 1.82 12.53
N MET A 195 4.55 0.96 13.45
CA MET A 195 3.94 0.87 14.78
C MET A 195 4.03 2.19 15.55
N GLU A 196 5.17 2.89 15.46
CA GLU A 196 5.35 4.20 16.10
C GLU A 196 4.54 5.31 15.41
N LEU A 197 4.40 5.28 14.09
CA LEU A 197 3.47 6.17 13.38
C LEU A 197 2.05 5.99 13.94
N LEU A 198 1.56 4.75 14.01
CA LEU A 198 0.22 4.47 14.52
C LEU A 198 0.02 4.98 15.96
N ARG A 199 1.01 4.79 16.83
CA ARG A 199 0.95 5.22 18.25
C ARG A 199 1.03 6.73 18.39
N ARG A 200 2.06 7.36 17.81
CA ARG A 200 2.34 8.81 17.99
C ARG A 200 1.28 9.68 17.33
N GLU A 201 0.80 9.27 16.16
CA GLU A 201 -0.25 9.97 15.44
C GLU A 201 -1.65 9.58 15.93
N LYS A 202 -1.77 8.67 16.90
CA LYS A 202 -3.04 8.18 17.47
C LYS A 202 -4.00 7.74 16.38
N ILE A 203 -3.51 6.89 15.48
CA ILE A 203 -4.30 6.37 14.37
C ILE A 203 -5.42 5.49 14.92
N ALA A 204 -6.65 5.80 14.53
CA ALA A 204 -7.84 5.10 14.99
C ALA A 204 -8.09 3.80 14.19
N THR A 205 -7.82 3.85 12.87
CA THR A 205 -7.93 2.68 11.99
C THR A 205 -6.90 2.76 10.87
N CYS A 206 -6.45 1.60 10.38
CA CYS A 206 -5.48 1.52 9.29
C CYS A 206 -5.82 0.43 8.29
N LEU A 207 -5.25 0.54 7.10
CA LEU A 207 -5.41 -0.43 6.02
C LEU A 207 -4.04 -0.71 5.36
N ASP A 208 -3.65 -1.98 5.32
CA ASP A 208 -2.49 -2.50 4.59
C ASP A 208 -2.98 -3.09 3.25
N VAL A 209 -2.56 -2.50 2.13
CA VAL A 209 -3.11 -2.84 0.81
C VAL A 209 -2.19 -3.81 0.10
N HIS A 210 -2.68 -5.00 -0.17
CA HIS A 210 -1.96 -6.12 -0.76
C HIS A 210 -2.60 -6.65 -2.04
N GLU A 211 -1.84 -7.51 -2.72
CA GLU A 211 -2.33 -8.37 -3.79
C GLU A 211 -1.97 -9.82 -3.49
N ALA A 212 -2.88 -10.74 -3.77
CA ALA A 212 -2.63 -12.17 -3.69
C ALA A 212 -2.67 -12.82 -5.07
N ARG A 213 -2.17 -14.05 -5.16
CA ARG A 213 -2.31 -14.86 -6.36
C ARG A 213 -3.79 -14.98 -6.74
N ALA A 214 -4.10 -14.70 -8.02
CA ALA A 214 -5.44 -14.89 -8.56
C ALA A 214 -5.91 -16.34 -8.36
N PRO A 215 -7.25 -16.58 -8.22
CA PRO A 215 -7.75 -17.88 -7.83
C PRO A 215 -7.71 -18.94 -8.95
N GLU A 216 -7.55 -18.52 -10.21
CA GLU A 216 -7.56 -19.41 -11.35
C GLU A 216 -6.27 -20.20 -11.48
N GLU A 217 -6.41 -21.40 -12.05
CA GLU A 217 -5.26 -22.18 -12.50
C GLU A 217 -4.47 -21.42 -13.59
N VAL A 218 -3.16 -21.52 -13.52
CA VAL A 218 -2.23 -21.02 -14.53
C VAL A 218 -1.51 -22.18 -15.22
N PHE A 219 -1.27 -22.04 -16.52
CA PHE A 219 -0.46 -22.97 -17.27
C PHE A 219 1.00 -22.50 -17.27
N ASP A 220 1.92 -23.35 -16.82
CA ASP A 220 3.35 -23.09 -16.87
C ASP A 220 3.97 -23.74 -18.12
N PRO A 221 4.43 -22.96 -19.11
CA PRO A 221 5.05 -23.51 -20.31
C PRO A 221 6.40 -24.18 -20.05
N ARG A 222 7.02 -23.96 -18.89
CA ARG A 222 8.34 -24.51 -18.54
C ARG A 222 8.25 -26.00 -18.17
N ASP A 223 7.16 -26.42 -17.58
CA ASP A 223 6.91 -27.83 -17.19
C ASP A 223 5.72 -28.47 -17.89
N GLY A 224 4.96 -27.68 -18.69
CA GLY A 224 3.80 -28.14 -19.44
C GLY A 224 2.58 -28.48 -18.59
N LYS A 225 2.50 -27.99 -17.35
CA LYS A 225 1.43 -28.32 -16.39
C LYS A 225 0.57 -27.12 -16.04
N LYS A 226 -0.61 -27.42 -15.50
CA LYS A 226 -1.45 -26.45 -14.80
C LYS A 226 -1.13 -26.47 -13.32
N HIS A 227 -1.03 -25.28 -12.74
CA HIS A 227 -0.78 -25.06 -11.32
C HIS A 227 -1.95 -24.28 -10.70
N SER A 228 -2.25 -24.58 -9.44
CA SER A 228 -3.35 -23.97 -8.70
C SER A 228 -3.17 -22.46 -8.55
N GLY A 229 -4.27 -21.76 -8.56
CA GLY A 229 -4.33 -20.35 -8.15
C GLY A 229 -4.18 -20.18 -6.64
N GLY A 230 -4.35 -18.93 -6.20
CA GLY A 230 -4.32 -18.56 -4.79
C GLY A 230 -5.69 -18.69 -4.11
N THR A 231 -5.67 -18.69 -2.79
CA THR A 231 -6.89 -18.74 -1.97
C THR A 231 -7.15 -17.44 -1.22
N MET A 232 -6.18 -16.50 -1.18
CA MET A 232 -6.27 -15.29 -0.38
C MET A 232 -6.79 -14.06 -1.15
N SER A 233 -6.82 -14.11 -2.47
CA SER A 233 -7.35 -13.00 -3.27
C SER A 233 -8.83 -12.74 -3.04
N TYR A 234 -9.26 -11.52 -3.32
CA TYR A 234 -10.60 -11.02 -3.04
C TYR A 234 -10.96 -11.10 -1.54
N SER A 235 -10.03 -10.81 -0.66
CA SER A 235 -10.30 -10.81 0.78
C SER A 235 -10.06 -9.46 1.44
N LEU A 236 -10.83 -9.23 2.50
CA LEU A 236 -10.59 -8.22 3.52
C LEU A 236 -10.31 -8.96 4.82
N VAL A 237 -9.15 -8.68 5.41
CA VAL A 237 -8.61 -9.39 6.58
C VAL A 237 -8.59 -8.45 7.76
N THR A 238 -8.92 -8.96 8.94
CA THR A 238 -8.85 -8.22 10.20
C THR A 238 -8.53 -9.14 11.38
N ASP A 239 -8.41 -8.57 12.58
CA ASP A 239 -8.33 -9.35 13.81
C ASP A 239 -9.67 -10.05 14.09
N PRO A 240 -9.70 -11.27 14.66
CA PRO A 240 -10.94 -11.96 15.00
C PRO A 240 -11.93 -11.16 15.85
N GLU A 241 -11.45 -10.27 16.71
CA GLU A 241 -12.31 -9.42 17.56
C GLU A 241 -13.08 -8.35 16.76
N ASP A 242 -12.62 -8.02 15.53
CA ASP A 242 -13.20 -6.99 14.67
C ASP A 242 -13.90 -7.56 13.43
N ILE A 243 -14.14 -8.87 13.37
CA ILE A 243 -14.72 -9.55 12.21
C ILE A 243 -16.08 -8.98 11.80
N ASP A 244 -16.90 -8.55 12.74
CA ASP A 244 -18.23 -7.97 12.46
C ASP A 244 -18.12 -6.70 11.63
N LYS A 245 -17.12 -5.83 11.91
CA LYS A 245 -16.84 -4.63 11.12
C LYS A 245 -16.38 -4.96 9.70
N CYS A 246 -15.56 -6.01 9.57
CA CYS A 246 -15.13 -6.51 8.27
C CYS A 246 -16.32 -7.01 7.44
N LEU A 247 -17.19 -7.82 8.03
CA LEU A 247 -18.40 -8.35 7.37
C LEU A 247 -19.36 -7.22 6.96
N GLU A 248 -19.54 -6.21 7.81
CA GLU A 248 -20.37 -5.03 7.49
C GLU A 248 -19.81 -4.30 6.24
N MET A 249 -18.49 -4.07 6.18
CA MET A 249 -17.87 -3.46 4.99
C MET A 249 -18.07 -4.31 3.73
N ILE A 250 -17.92 -5.62 3.84
CA ILE A 250 -18.05 -6.55 2.70
C ILE A 250 -19.49 -6.56 2.18
N MET A 251 -20.49 -6.59 3.04
CA MET A 251 -21.90 -6.54 2.63
C MET A 251 -22.22 -5.25 1.85
N ASP A 252 -21.77 -4.10 2.35
CA ASP A 252 -21.99 -2.83 1.67
C ASP A 252 -21.17 -2.70 0.37
N LEU A 253 -19.98 -3.34 0.30
CA LEU A 253 -19.18 -3.41 -0.93
C LEU A 253 -19.83 -4.30 -1.99
N GLU A 254 -20.50 -5.38 -1.60
CA GLU A 254 -21.24 -6.24 -2.53
C GLU A 254 -22.39 -5.49 -3.20
N GLU A 255 -23.09 -4.61 -2.49
CA GLU A 255 -24.10 -3.72 -3.07
C GLU A 255 -23.53 -2.77 -4.13
N ARG A 256 -22.24 -2.44 -4.04
CA ARG A 256 -21.49 -1.66 -5.05
C ARG A 256 -20.87 -2.51 -6.16
N GLY A 257 -21.09 -3.82 -6.14
CA GLY A 257 -20.57 -4.77 -7.14
C GLY A 257 -19.14 -5.28 -6.85
N VAL A 258 -18.59 -5.01 -5.67
CA VAL A 258 -17.28 -5.53 -5.23
C VAL A 258 -17.49 -6.71 -4.29
N ARG A 259 -17.14 -7.91 -4.73
CA ARG A 259 -17.29 -9.13 -3.95
C ARG A 259 -15.98 -9.51 -3.28
N LEU A 260 -15.98 -9.48 -1.96
CA LEU A 260 -14.86 -9.90 -1.13
C LEU A 260 -15.33 -10.98 -0.16
N LYS A 261 -14.38 -11.70 0.40
CA LYS A 261 -14.59 -12.60 1.54
C LYS A 261 -13.89 -12.05 2.78
N ALA A 262 -14.44 -12.31 3.94
CA ALA A 262 -13.81 -12.01 5.20
C ALA A 262 -12.80 -13.10 5.55
N GLU A 263 -11.63 -12.68 6.01
CA GLU A 263 -10.60 -13.56 6.56
C GLU A 263 -10.14 -13.01 7.91
N VAL A 264 -9.73 -13.90 8.79
CA VAL A 264 -9.15 -13.54 10.07
C VAL A 264 -7.78 -14.17 10.26
N SER A 265 -6.94 -13.51 11.02
CA SER A 265 -5.65 -14.08 11.40
C SER A 265 -5.83 -15.35 12.21
N ALA A 266 -5.16 -16.43 11.79
CA ALA A 266 -5.03 -17.61 12.63
C ALA A 266 -4.11 -17.32 13.82
N GLU A 267 -4.44 -17.82 14.99
CA GLU A 267 -3.73 -17.56 16.26
C GLU A 267 -2.24 -17.92 16.26
N GLY A 268 -1.77 -18.71 15.32
CA GLY A 268 -0.35 -19.07 15.17
C GLY A 268 0.43 -18.17 14.20
N PHE A 269 -0.20 -17.20 13.56
CA PHE A 269 0.44 -16.35 12.54
C PHE A 269 0.94 -15.04 13.16
N ARG A 270 2.16 -15.05 13.67
CA ARG A 270 2.81 -13.89 14.26
C ARG A 270 3.63 -13.12 13.21
N GLY A 271 3.86 -11.83 13.48
CA GLY A 271 4.68 -10.97 12.63
C GLY A 271 3.94 -10.34 11.44
N ILE A 272 2.62 -10.56 11.32
CA ILE A 272 1.77 -9.99 10.25
C ILE A 272 1.15 -8.68 10.74
N SER A 273 1.07 -7.68 9.85
CA SER A 273 0.67 -6.31 10.16
C SER A 273 -0.64 -6.24 10.96
N HIS A 274 -1.75 -6.71 10.41
CA HIS A 274 -3.07 -6.58 11.04
C HIS A 274 -3.15 -7.26 12.42
N TYR A 275 -2.53 -8.44 12.58
CA TYR A 275 -2.53 -9.14 13.86
C TYR A 275 -1.73 -8.40 14.93
N GLU A 276 -0.47 -8.03 14.63
CA GLU A 276 0.40 -7.38 15.62
C GLU A 276 -0.04 -5.93 15.92
N ILE A 277 -0.66 -5.25 14.94
CA ILE A 277 -1.25 -3.91 15.15
C ILE A 277 -2.43 -3.98 16.12
N ALA A 278 -3.36 -4.94 15.93
CA ALA A 278 -4.48 -5.14 16.84
C ALA A 278 -4.02 -5.42 18.27
N LYS A 279 -2.99 -6.26 18.45
CA LYS A 279 -2.47 -6.63 19.77
C LYS A 279 -1.57 -5.55 20.39
N GLY A 280 -0.87 -4.75 19.58
CA GLY A 280 0.14 -3.80 20.05
C GLY A 280 -0.28 -2.34 20.07
N THR A 281 -1.50 -2.01 19.61
CA THR A 281 -2.01 -0.64 19.54
C THR A 281 -3.51 -0.59 19.86
N LYS A 282 -4.10 0.61 19.76
CA LYS A 282 -5.57 0.81 19.81
C LYS A 282 -6.15 1.03 18.41
N CYS A 283 -5.37 0.81 17.37
CA CYS A 283 -5.76 0.99 15.98
C CYS A 283 -6.56 -0.23 15.51
N LEU A 284 -7.72 0.00 14.90
CA LEU A 284 -8.50 -1.03 14.20
C LEU A 284 -7.83 -1.33 12.85
N PRO A 285 -7.20 -2.49 12.65
CA PRO A 285 -6.49 -2.80 11.42
C PRO A 285 -7.35 -3.56 10.43
N PHE A 286 -7.15 -3.24 9.14
CA PHE A 286 -7.59 -4.03 8.00
C PHE A 286 -6.42 -4.32 7.07
N LEU A 287 -6.54 -5.41 6.30
CA LEU A 287 -5.67 -5.73 5.19
C LEU A 287 -6.52 -6.18 4.01
N SER A 288 -6.29 -5.64 2.81
CA SER A 288 -6.98 -6.05 1.59
C SER A 288 -6.07 -6.87 0.69
N GLU A 289 -6.66 -7.82 -0.05
CA GLU A 289 -5.96 -8.68 -1.01
C GLU A 289 -6.69 -8.68 -2.35
N THR A 290 -6.25 -7.84 -3.30
CA THR A 290 -6.78 -7.88 -4.67
C THR A 290 -6.13 -9.00 -5.49
N PRO A 291 -6.78 -9.55 -6.54
CA PRO A 291 -6.26 -10.67 -7.31
C PRO A 291 -5.18 -10.22 -8.31
N SER A 292 -4.10 -10.98 -8.44
CA SER A 292 -3.09 -10.74 -9.49
C SER A 292 -2.55 -12.06 -10.04
N THR A 293 -2.70 -12.27 -11.35
CA THR A 293 -2.14 -13.45 -12.01
C THR A 293 -0.61 -13.39 -12.02
N ALA A 294 -0.03 -12.19 -12.13
CA ALA A 294 1.42 -12.00 -12.13
C ALA A 294 2.10 -12.41 -10.81
N MET A 295 1.32 -12.52 -9.72
CA MET A 295 1.81 -13.00 -8.42
C MET A 295 2.04 -14.52 -8.37
N ASN A 296 1.55 -15.28 -9.36
CA ASN A 296 1.76 -16.71 -9.40
C ASN A 296 3.10 -17.02 -10.07
N GLU A 297 3.99 -17.72 -9.37
CA GLU A 297 5.33 -18.11 -9.84
C GLU A 297 5.31 -18.97 -11.12
N HIS A 298 4.16 -19.53 -11.46
CA HIS A 298 3.94 -20.32 -12.67
C HIS A 298 3.34 -19.48 -13.82
N ALA A 299 2.97 -18.23 -13.59
CA ALA A 299 2.36 -17.34 -14.60
C ALA A 299 3.44 -16.61 -15.44
N VAL A 300 4.15 -17.36 -16.27
CA VAL A 300 5.27 -16.82 -17.06
C VAL A 300 4.79 -15.80 -18.10
N GLY A 301 5.43 -14.62 -18.10
CA GLY A 301 5.20 -13.57 -19.09
C GLY A 301 3.91 -12.75 -18.91
N ILE A 302 3.22 -12.91 -17.79
CA ILE A 302 2.04 -12.09 -17.47
C ILE A 302 2.49 -10.73 -16.93
N SER A 303 2.15 -9.67 -17.64
CA SER A 303 2.36 -8.30 -17.13
C SER A 303 1.30 -7.94 -16.10
N PRO A 304 1.69 -7.42 -14.91
CA PRO A 304 0.72 -6.99 -13.90
C PRO A 304 -0.17 -5.83 -14.37
N LEU A 305 0.24 -5.05 -15.37
CA LEU A 305 -0.60 -3.99 -15.94
C LEU A 305 -1.52 -4.47 -17.07
N ARG A 306 -1.22 -5.62 -17.68
CA ARG A 306 -1.94 -6.13 -18.87
C ARG A 306 -2.53 -7.51 -18.62
N ASP A 307 -2.78 -7.83 -17.38
CA ASP A 307 -3.50 -9.04 -16.99
C ASP A 307 -4.93 -8.97 -17.56
N LYS A 308 -5.28 -9.88 -18.46
CA LYS A 308 -6.61 -9.89 -19.10
C LYS A 308 -7.70 -10.42 -18.19
N LYS A 309 -7.35 -11.23 -17.20
CA LYS A 309 -8.29 -11.79 -16.24
C LYS A 309 -8.58 -10.83 -15.10
N HIS A 310 -7.53 -10.15 -14.64
CA HIS A 310 -7.58 -9.19 -13.56
C HIS A 310 -6.89 -7.88 -14.01
N PRO A 311 -7.53 -7.08 -14.87
CA PRO A 311 -6.98 -5.81 -15.35
C PRO A 311 -6.55 -4.90 -14.20
N ILE A 312 -5.53 -4.09 -14.42
CA ILE A 312 -5.08 -3.14 -13.39
C ILE A 312 -6.19 -2.16 -13.00
N GLU A 313 -7.06 -1.79 -13.94
CA GLU A 313 -8.21 -0.92 -13.72
C GLU A 313 -9.22 -1.54 -12.75
N GLU A 314 -9.45 -2.84 -12.84
CA GLU A 314 -10.33 -3.58 -11.91
C GLU A 314 -9.73 -3.58 -10.51
N ARG A 315 -8.46 -3.96 -10.37
CA ARG A 315 -7.78 -4.07 -9.08
C ARG A 315 -7.66 -2.73 -8.37
N VAL A 316 -7.23 -1.69 -9.08
CA VAL A 316 -7.20 -0.31 -8.57
C VAL A 316 -8.62 0.17 -8.24
N GLY A 317 -9.61 -0.19 -9.06
CA GLY A 317 -11.01 0.13 -8.82
C GLY A 317 -11.56 -0.52 -7.54
N ILE A 318 -11.22 -1.79 -7.30
CA ILE A 318 -11.57 -2.50 -6.04
C ILE A 318 -10.97 -1.77 -4.84
N ASP A 319 -9.68 -1.40 -4.89
CA ASP A 319 -9.04 -0.65 -3.81
C ASP A 319 -9.72 0.70 -3.56
N MET A 320 -10.14 1.41 -4.62
CA MET A 320 -10.88 2.69 -4.48
C MET A 320 -12.23 2.50 -3.76
N GLU A 321 -12.98 1.44 -4.08
CA GLU A 321 -14.24 1.15 -3.38
C GLU A 321 -14.00 0.74 -1.93
N ILE A 322 -12.94 -0.04 -1.65
CA ILE A 322 -12.54 -0.37 -0.28
C ILE A 322 -12.20 0.91 0.49
N PHE A 323 -11.41 1.82 -0.09
CA PHE A 323 -11.07 3.10 0.56
C PHE A 323 -12.32 3.93 0.84
N SER A 324 -13.19 4.09 -0.15
CA SER A 324 -14.44 4.84 -0.03
C SER A 324 -15.33 4.27 1.07
N MET A 325 -15.47 2.94 1.12
CA MET A 325 -16.27 2.25 2.14
C MET A 325 -15.65 2.42 3.52
N TRP A 326 -14.36 2.12 3.68
CA TRP A 326 -13.63 2.24 4.95
C TRP A 326 -13.73 3.65 5.53
N PHE A 327 -13.56 4.69 4.69
CA PHE A 327 -13.70 6.08 5.11
C PHE A 327 -15.12 6.40 5.60
N SER A 328 -16.14 5.90 4.93
CA SER A 328 -17.54 6.15 5.31
C SER A 328 -17.92 5.52 6.65
N LYS A 329 -17.28 4.41 7.02
CA LYS A 329 -17.54 3.66 8.26
C LYS A 329 -16.82 4.22 9.49
N CYS A 330 -15.93 5.20 9.34
CA CYS A 330 -15.10 5.68 10.45
C CYS A 330 -15.90 6.14 11.68
N LYS A 331 -17.05 6.82 11.48
CA LYS A 331 -17.88 7.29 12.60
C LYS A 331 -18.38 6.12 13.43
N ASP A 332 -18.83 5.06 12.77
CA ASP A 332 -19.43 3.89 13.44
C ASP A 332 -18.35 2.99 14.06
N PHE A 333 -17.24 2.81 13.38
CA PHE A 333 -16.18 1.89 13.79
C PHE A 333 -15.23 2.47 14.86
N VAL A 334 -14.92 3.77 14.77
CA VAL A 334 -13.91 4.41 15.62
C VAL A 334 -14.41 5.67 16.33
N GLY A 335 -15.72 5.96 16.26
CA GLY A 335 -16.36 7.04 17.01
C GLY A 335 -16.08 8.46 16.48
N ALA A 336 -15.39 8.61 15.36
CA ALA A 336 -15.05 9.90 14.77
C ALA A 336 -15.25 9.88 13.25
N PRO A 337 -15.87 10.92 12.65
CA PRO A 337 -16.11 10.97 11.22
C PRO A 337 -14.80 11.19 10.44
N PHE A 338 -14.80 10.72 9.19
CA PHE A 338 -13.78 11.05 8.20
C PHE A 338 -14.46 11.38 6.87
N VAL A 339 -14.09 12.51 6.26
CA VAL A 339 -14.69 12.98 5.01
C VAL A 339 -13.59 13.31 4.01
N ILE A 340 -13.69 12.72 2.83
CA ILE A 340 -12.78 12.91 1.70
C ILE A 340 -13.59 13.12 0.41
N GLU A 341 -13.07 13.90 -0.51
CA GLU A 341 -13.64 14.15 -1.83
C GLU A 341 -12.60 13.89 -2.92
N GLY A 342 -13.06 13.67 -4.16
CA GLY A 342 -12.19 13.53 -5.32
C GLY A 342 -11.64 12.13 -5.55
N LEU A 343 -12.13 11.11 -4.82
CA LEU A 343 -11.83 9.71 -5.12
C LEU A 343 -12.62 9.26 -6.37
N PRO A 344 -11.98 8.68 -7.38
CA PRO A 344 -12.70 8.04 -8.46
C PRO A 344 -13.39 6.75 -7.98
N THR A 345 -14.55 6.46 -8.57
CA THR A 345 -15.20 5.16 -8.38
C THR A 345 -14.54 4.09 -9.25
N MET A 346 -14.77 2.81 -8.90
CA MET A 346 -14.33 1.68 -9.74
C MET A 346 -14.84 1.83 -11.18
N GLN A 347 -16.10 2.23 -11.37
CA GLN A 347 -16.68 2.42 -12.70
C GLN A 347 -15.92 3.49 -13.52
N GLN A 348 -15.51 4.58 -12.89
CA GLN A 348 -14.71 5.62 -13.54
C GLN A 348 -13.31 5.10 -13.89
N ILE A 349 -12.63 4.41 -12.98
CA ILE A 349 -11.30 3.82 -13.24
C ILE A 349 -11.38 2.82 -14.41
N VAL A 350 -12.36 1.92 -14.41
CA VAL A 350 -12.53 0.91 -15.48
C VAL A 350 -12.86 1.56 -16.82
N LYS A 351 -13.70 2.61 -16.81
CA LYS A 351 -14.09 3.31 -18.03
C LYS A 351 -12.98 4.16 -18.63
N ASP A 352 -12.31 4.94 -17.82
CA ASP A 352 -11.39 5.99 -18.27
C ASP A 352 -9.93 5.49 -18.35
N GLY A 353 -9.64 4.35 -17.72
CA GLY A 353 -8.28 3.82 -17.50
C GLY A 353 -7.59 4.49 -16.32
N VAL A 354 -6.70 3.76 -15.63
CA VAL A 354 -5.92 4.28 -14.48
C VAL A 354 -5.13 5.53 -14.86
N GLY A 355 -4.58 5.57 -16.08
CA GLY A 355 -3.78 6.69 -16.57
C GLY A 355 -4.52 8.03 -16.58
N ALA A 356 -5.84 8.02 -16.77
CA ALA A 356 -6.66 9.23 -16.72
C ALA A 356 -6.70 9.88 -15.31
N TRP A 357 -6.24 9.19 -14.28
CA TRP A 357 -6.22 9.62 -12.88
C TRP A 357 -4.80 9.86 -12.34
N LEU A 358 -3.77 9.75 -13.19
CA LEU A 358 -2.37 9.99 -12.86
C LEU A 358 -1.88 11.32 -13.48
N ASN A 359 -1.34 12.23 -12.66
CA ASN A 359 -0.82 13.53 -13.08
C ASN A 359 0.46 13.44 -13.94
#